data_0010ce4cc71f438ca6572186a23ee4c6
#
_entry.id   0010ce4cc71f438ca6572186a23ee4c6
#
_cell.length_a   1.000
_cell.length_b   1.000
_cell.length_c   1.000
_cell.angle_alpha   90.00
_cell.angle_beta   90.00
_cell.angle_gamma   90.00
#
_symmetry.space_group_name_H-M   'P 1'
#
loop_
_entity.id
_entity.type
_entity.pdbx_description
1 polymer ?
#
loop_
_entity_poly.entity_id
_entity_poly.type
_entity_poly.pdbx_seq_one_letter_code
_entity_poly.pdbx_strand_id
1 'polypeptide(L)'
;VIRRWLSILLLACWATFAFAQAGAAKPPKPGAKDLCPVCGMLVAKYPNWVAAIVYKDGHAHHFDGAKDMFKMWFEPAKYVAGHKREDMAAIWVTDFYNLQPVDARKAWYVTGSDVLGPMGHELVALANKEDAADFLKDHKGKRILTFEQVTKDLPFRLDDGKF
;
A
#
# COMPACT_ATOMS: atom_id res chain seq x y z
N VAL A 1 35.14 61.89 -29.32
CA VAL A 1 33.92 61.66 -28.61
C VAL A 1 33.74 60.14 -28.53
N ILE A 2 34.08 59.51 -27.37
CA ILE A 2 34.10 58.07 -27.14
C ILE A 2 32.75 57.73 -26.50
N ARG A 3 31.93 57.02 -27.23
CA ARG A 3 30.66 56.54 -26.73
C ARG A 3 30.86 55.14 -26.14
N ARG A 4 30.86 55.03 -24.78
CA ARG A 4 30.93 53.77 -24.01
C ARG A 4 29.58 53.11 -24.07
N TRP A 5 29.54 51.90 -24.64
CA TRP A 5 28.39 50.99 -24.56
C TRP A 5 28.55 50.13 -23.30
N LEU A 6 27.64 50.33 -22.33
CA LEU A 6 27.50 49.45 -21.18
C LEU A 6 26.59 48.27 -21.59
N SER A 7 27.20 47.12 -21.75
CA SER A 7 26.45 45.86 -21.89
C SER A 7 26.07 45.39 -20.52
N ILE A 8 24.77 45.44 -20.20
CA ILE A 8 24.20 44.84 -18.99
C ILE A 8 23.92 43.35 -19.28
N LEU A 9 24.76 42.48 -18.73
CA LEU A 9 24.54 41.03 -18.70
C LEU A 9 23.50 40.72 -17.63
N LEU A 10 22.25 40.49 -18.05
CA LEU A 10 21.21 39.90 -17.23
C LEU A 10 21.47 38.39 -17.06
N LEU A 11 22.10 38.02 -15.95
CA LEU A 11 22.16 36.63 -15.50
C LEU A 11 20.76 36.21 -15.00
N ALA A 12 20.00 35.55 -15.87
CA ALA A 12 18.79 34.85 -15.45
C ALA A 12 19.18 33.62 -14.64
N CYS A 13 19.11 33.73 -13.32
CA CYS A 13 19.30 32.65 -12.39
C CYS A 13 18.05 31.76 -12.44
N TRP A 14 18.05 30.72 -13.26
CA TRP A 14 17.02 29.67 -13.26
C TRP A 14 17.27 28.79 -12.05
N ALA A 15 16.60 29.11 -10.97
CA ALA A 15 16.48 28.20 -9.81
C ALA A 15 15.67 26.98 -10.25
N THR A 16 16.34 25.93 -10.66
CA THR A 16 15.74 24.61 -10.84
C THR A 16 15.34 24.09 -9.45
N PHE A 17 14.06 24.23 -9.10
CA PHE A 17 13.48 23.49 -7.99
C PHE A 17 13.56 22.01 -8.35
N ALA A 18 14.62 21.34 -7.93
CA ALA A 18 14.67 19.90 -7.88
C ALA A 18 13.63 19.46 -6.82
N PHE A 19 12.43 19.09 -7.26
CA PHE A 19 11.54 18.28 -6.44
C PHE A 19 12.25 16.96 -6.20
N ALA A 20 12.96 16.86 -5.07
CA ALA A 20 13.39 15.58 -4.56
C ALA A 20 12.10 14.77 -4.34
N GLN A 21 11.81 13.85 -5.25
CA GLN A 21 10.89 12.76 -4.96
C GLN A 21 11.56 11.97 -3.83
N ALA A 22 11.16 12.30 -2.60
CA ALA A 22 11.45 11.44 -1.47
C ALA A 22 10.77 10.11 -1.79
N GLY A 23 11.54 9.15 -2.27
CA GLY A 23 11.08 7.78 -2.40
C GLY A 23 10.51 7.40 -1.03
N ALA A 24 9.24 7.03 -0.99
CA ALA A 24 8.59 6.71 0.27
C ALA A 24 9.45 5.68 1.00
N ALA A 25 9.92 6.04 2.19
CA ALA A 25 10.73 5.13 3.00
C ALA A 25 9.95 3.82 3.18
N LYS A 26 10.64 2.67 3.10
CA LYS A 26 10.00 1.35 3.31
C LYS A 26 9.24 1.36 4.64
N PRO A 27 8.11 0.64 4.73
CA PRO A 27 7.34 0.59 5.96
C PRO A 27 8.19 0.06 7.12
N PRO A 28 7.96 0.51 8.35
CA PRO A 28 8.57 -0.11 9.51
C PRO A 28 8.15 -1.59 9.56
N LYS A 29 9.07 -2.45 10.03
CA LYS A 29 8.73 -3.86 10.24
C LYS A 29 7.81 -4.00 11.46
N PRO A 30 6.84 -4.93 11.43
CA PRO A 30 6.03 -5.20 12.61
C PRO A 30 6.90 -5.70 13.77
N GLY A 31 6.64 -5.19 14.95
CA GLY A 31 7.23 -5.71 16.18
C GLY A 31 6.71 -7.13 16.52
N ALA A 32 7.46 -7.87 17.34
CA ALA A 32 7.08 -9.25 17.69
C ALA A 32 5.72 -9.38 18.41
N LYS A 33 5.21 -8.28 18.97
CA LYS A 33 3.95 -8.23 19.72
C LYS A 33 2.86 -7.43 18.99
N ASP A 34 3.13 -6.95 17.78
CA ASP A 34 2.13 -6.16 17.02
C ASP A 34 0.96 -7.04 16.62
N LEU A 35 -0.21 -6.58 17.02
CA LEU A 35 -1.48 -7.21 16.67
C LEU A 35 -2.12 -6.47 15.51
N CYS A 36 -2.69 -7.22 14.57
CA CYS A 36 -3.57 -6.66 13.55
C CYS A 36 -4.78 -5.98 14.23
N PRO A 37 -5.02 -4.69 14.01
CA PRO A 37 -6.10 -3.97 14.70
C PRO A 37 -7.50 -4.43 14.28
N VAL A 38 -7.60 -5.23 13.21
CA VAL A 38 -8.88 -5.72 12.68
C VAL A 38 -9.24 -7.09 13.25
N CYS A 39 -8.30 -8.04 13.21
CA CYS A 39 -8.55 -9.43 13.59
C CYS A 39 -7.83 -9.88 14.88
N GLY A 40 -6.88 -9.08 15.40
CA GLY A 40 -6.14 -9.39 16.64
C GLY A 40 -5.02 -10.42 16.48
N MET A 41 -4.68 -10.85 15.26
CA MET A 41 -3.59 -11.80 15.03
C MET A 41 -2.22 -11.15 15.17
N LEU A 42 -1.22 -11.92 15.63
CA LEU A 42 0.18 -11.49 15.69
C LEU A 42 0.75 -11.37 14.27
N VAL A 43 0.94 -10.15 13.80
CA VAL A 43 1.33 -9.87 12.40
C VAL A 43 2.70 -10.48 12.07
N ALA A 44 3.65 -10.43 13.00
CA ALA A 44 5.00 -10.96 12.81
C ALA A 44 5.05 -12.47 12.49
N LYS A 45 3.96 -13.22 12.74
CA LYS A 45 3.86 -14.64 12.36
C LYS A 45 3.60 -14.87 10.88
N TYR A 46 3.21 -13.83 10.15
CA TYR A 46 2.80 -13.91 8.74
C TYR A 46 3.60 -12.95 7.86
N PRO A 47 4.95 -13.07 7.85
CA PRO A 47 5.83 -12.08 7.20
C PRO A 47 5.57 -11.92 5.70
N ASN A 48 5.04 -12.94 5.04
CA ASN A 48 4.75 -12.92 3.60
C ASN A 48 3.43 -12.18 3.27
N TRP A 49 2.65 -11.82 4.27
CA TRP A 49 1.34 -11.20 4.11
C TRP A 49 1.25 -9.79 4.67
N VAL A 50 2.31 -9.31 5.30
CA VAL A 50 2.30 -8.03 6.01
C VAL A 50 1.79 -6.91 5.11
N ALA A 51 0.76 -6.22 5.59
CA ALA A 51 0.38 -4.91 5.08
C ALA A 51 0.56 -3.86 6.19
N ALA A 52 0.73 -2.59 5.81
CA ALA A 52 0.93 -1.51 6.77
C ALA A 52 0.28 -0.21 6.31
N ILE A 53 -0.28 0.53 7.25
CA ILE A 53 -0.70 1.92 7.09
C ILE A 53 0.21 2.77 7.98
N VAL A 54 0.92 3.71 7.36
CA VAL A 54 1.81 4.66 8.05
C VAL A 54 1.14 6.03 8.07
N TYR A 55 1.09 6.66 9.23
CA TYR A 55 0.47 7.96 9.43
C TYR A 55 1.48 9.11 9.34
N LYS A 56 0.97 10.32 9.18
CA LYS A 56 1.78 11.56 9.08
C LYS A 56 2.63 11.84 10.33
N ASP A 57 2.20 11.35 11.48
CA ASP A 57 2.93 11.45 12.75
C ASP A 57 4.03 10.38 12.93
N GLY A 58 4.19 9.49 11.93
CA GLY A 58 5.16 8.40 11.93
C GLY A 58 4.67 7.12 12.61
N HIS A 59 3.50 7.12 13.24
CA HIS A 59 2.87 5.89 13.74
C HIS A 59 2.52 4.95 12.58
N ALA A 60 2.52 3.64 12.85
CA ALA A 60 2.10 2.64 11.86
C ALA A 60 1.21 1.57 12.50
N HIS A 61 0.21 1.14 11.76
CA HIS A 61 -0.53 -0.10 12.02
C HIS A 61 -0.13 -1.15 11.01
N HIS A 62 0.08 -2.37 11.50
CA HIS A 62 0.41 -3.53 10.68
C HIS A 62 -0.75 -4.51 10.65
N PHE A 63 -0.88 -5.21 9.54
CA PHE A 63 -1.96 -6.18 9.27
C PHE A 63 -1.34 -7.48 8.77
N ASP A 64 -1.99 -8.58 9.06
CA ASP A 64 -1.62 -9.92 8.61
C ASP A 64 -2.12 -10.26 7.20
N GLY A 65 -2.72 -9.28 6.49
CA GLY A 65 -3.16 -9.38 5.11
C GLY A 65 -3.68 -8.06 4.55
N ALA A 66 -3.70 -7.94 3.23
CA ALA A 66 -4.24 -6.76 2.54
C ALA A 66 -5.75 -6.59 2.80
N LYS A 67 -6.49 -7.68 2.94
CA LYS A 67 -7.93 -7.67 3.23
C LYS A 67 -8.25 -6.85 4.47
N ASP A 68 -7.55 -7.10 5.57
CA ASP A 68 -7.77 -6.39 6.83
C ASP A 68 -7.26 -4.94 6.76
N MET A 69 -6.17 -4.69 6.04
CA MET A 69 -5.73 -3.33 5.75
C MET A 69 -6.81 -2.53 5.01
N PHE A 70 -7.50 -3.13 4.01
CA PHE A 70 -8.59 -2.47 3.31
C PHE A 70 -9.82 -2.24 4.20
N LYS A 71 -10.18 -3.17 5.10
CA LYS A 71 -11.26 -2.94 6.08
C LYS A 71 -10.99 -1.69 6.90
N MET A 72 -9.76 -1.55 7.40
CA MET A 72 -9.37 -0.36 8.16
C MET A 72 -9.25 0.90 7.27
N TRP A 73 -8.77 0.78 6.03
CA TRP A 73 -8.74 1.89 5.08
C TRP A 73 -10.13 2.50 4.85
N PHE A 74 -11.17 1.65 4.74
CA PHE A 74 -12.54 2.13 4.54
C PHE A 74 -13.20 2.64 5.81
N GLU A 75 -12.92 2.05 6.97
CA GLU A 75 -13.58 2.33 8.24
C GLU A 75 -12.58 2.50 9.40
N PRO A 76 -11.64 3.47 9.32
CA PRO A 76 -10.60 3.58 10.34
C PRO A 76 -11.15 3.78 11.75
N ALA A 77 -12.20 4.58 11.92
CA ALA A 77 -12.79 4.84 13.23
C ALA A 77 -13.41 3.61 13.92
N LYS A 78 -13.68 2.54 13.15
CA LYS A 78 -14.19 1.28 13.69
C LYS A 78 -13.12 0.48 14.44
N TYR A 79 -11.87 0.61 14.03
CA TYR A 79 -10.78 -0.23 14.48
C TYR A 79 -9.79 0.50 15.39
N VAL A 80 -9.57 1.78 15.16
CA VAL A 80 -8.61 2.57 15.91
C VAL A 80 -9.17 3.96 16.24
N ALA A 81 -8.94 4.43 17.46
CA ALA A 81 -9.25 5.77 17.86
C ALA A 81 -8.12 6.73 17.44
N GLY A 82 -8.46 7.98 17.15
CA GLY A 82 -7.49 9.07 16.97
C GLY A 82 -6.88 9.19 15.57
N HIS A 83 -7.07 8.21 14.68
CA HIS A 83 -6.58 8.28 13.30
C HIS A 83 -7.74 8.31 12.30
N LYS A 84 -7.57 9.14 11.26
CA LYS A 84 -8.51 9.29 10.14
C LYS A 84 -7.80 8.91 8.84
N ARG A 85 -8.58 8.71 7.79
CA ARG A 85 -8.03 8.40 6.46
C ARG A 85 -7.09 9.51 5.95
N GLU A 86 -7.39 10.76 6.23
CA GLU A 86 -6.59 11.93 5.83
C GLU A 86 -5.22 11.99 6.52
N ASP A 87 -5.05 11.27 7.64
CA ASP A 87 -3.77 11.17 8.36
C ASP A 87 -2.86 10.08 7.79
N MET A 88 -3.40 9.20 6.94
CA MET A 88 -2.64 8.10 6.34
C MET A 88 -1.70 8.63 5.25
N ALA A 89 -0.39 8.61 5.53
CA ALA A 89 0.65 9.12 4.65
C ALA A 89 1.08 8.11 3.59
N ALA A 90 1.20 6.84 3.97
CA ALA A 90 1.59 5.75 3.06
C ALA A 90 0.87 4.46 3.43
N ILE A 91 0.64 3.62 2.41
CA ILE A 91 0.02 2.30 2.57
C ILE A 91 0.87 1.30 1.81
N TRP A 92 1.18 0.19 2.46
CA TRP A 92 2.05 -0.84 1.95
C TRP A 92 1.41 -2.21 2.01
N VAL A 93 1.72 -3.04 1.02
CA VAL A 93 1.40 -4.47 0.99
C VAL A 93 2.64 -5.25 0.61
N THR A 94 2.68 -6.54 0.93
CA THR A 94 3.77 -7.43 0.50
C THR A 94 3.42 -8.03 -0.85
N ASP A 95 4.31 -7.85 -1.83
CA ASP A 95 4.22 -8.54 -3.12
C ASP A 95 4.38 -10.05 -2.93
N PHE A 96 3.46 -10.81 -3.51
CA PHE A 96 3.36 -12.27 -3.28
C PHE A 96 4.59 -13.03 -3.77
N TYR A 97 5.12 -12.68 -4.94
CA TYR A 97 6.25 -13.41 -5.52
C TYR A 97 7.61 -13.02 -4.95
N ASN A 98 7.84 -11.72 -4.78
CA ASN A 98 9.15 -11.20 -4.38
C ASN A 98 9.29 -11.00 -2.88
N LEU A 99 8.18 -11.07 -2.12
CA LEU A 99 8.12 -10.86 -0.67
C LEU A 99 8.69 -9.49 -0.26
N GLN A 100 8.53 -8.48 -1.13
CA GLN A 100 8.96 -7.12 -0.87
C GLN A 100 7.76 -6.20 -0.64
N PRO A 101 7.90 -5.20 0.24
CA PRO A 101 6.85 -4.20 0.39
C PRO A 101 6.73 -3.36 -0.88
N VAL A 102 5.50 -3.18 -1.35
CA VAL A 102 5.12 -2.33 -2.48
C VAL A 102 4.05 -1.33 -2.03
N ASP A 103 4.04 -0.15 -2.67
CA ASP A 103 2.98 0.84 -2.45
C ASP A 103 1.62 0.24 -2.81
N ALA A 104 0.74 0.14 -1.83
CA ALA A 104 -0.57 -0.48 -1.99
C ALA A 104 -1.42 0.17 -3.10
N ARG A 105 -1.24 1.49 -3.34
CA ARG A 105 -1.97 2.20 -4.39
C ARG A 105 -1.48 1.87 -5.80
N LYS A 106 -0.29 1.28 -5.92
CA LYS A 106 0.32 0.87 -7.19
C LYS A 106 0.26 -0.63 -7.41
N ALA A 107 -0.06 -1.38 -6.37
CA ALA A 107 -0.18 -2.84 -6.44
C ALA A 107 -1.43 -3.26 -7.21
N TRP A 108 -1.37 -4.49 -7.71
CA TRP A 108 -2.49 -5.22 -8.31
C TRP A 108 -2.96 -6.27 -7.33
N TYR A 109 -4.25 -6.51 -7.25
CA TYR A 109 -4.86 -7.42 -6.30
C TYR A 109 -5.61 -8.53 -7.03
N VAL A 110 -5.28 -9.78 -6.72
CA VAL A 110 -6.05 -10.93 -7.22
C VAL A 110 -6.92 -11.46 -6.10
N THR A 111 -8.20 -11.70 -6.41
CA THR A 111 -9.14 -12.30 -5.47
C THR A 111 -9.79 -13.56 -6.04
N GLY A 112 -10.28 -14.43 -5.17
CA GLY A 112 -10.93 -15.70 -5.55
C GLY A 112 -9.97 -16.78 -6.00
N SER A 113 -8.68 -16.69 -5.63
CA SER A 113 -7.68 -17.71 -5.89
C SER A 113 -7.77 -18.88 -4.91
N ASP A 114 -7.06 -19.98 -5.21
CA ASP A 114 -6.88 -21.13 -4.30
C ASP A 114 -5.78 -20.86 -3.24
N VAL A 115 -5.08 -19.74 -3.32
CA VAL A 115 -4.14 -19.29 -2.29
C VAL A 115 -4.92 -18.59 -1.18
N LEU A 116 -4.76 -19.10 0.04
CA LEU A 116 -5.38 -18.55 1.24
C LEU A 116 -4.33 -17.79 2.06
N GLY A 117 -4.70 -16.62 2.53
CA GLY A 117 -3.95 -15.87 3.53
C GLY A 117 -4.24 -16.34 4.96
N PRO A 118 -3.69 -15.66 5.98
CA PRO A 118 -3.86 -16.02 7.39
C PRO A 118 -5.33 -16.10 7.82
N MET A 119 -6.20 -15.27 7.24
CA MET A 119 -7.64 -15.21 7.52
C MET A 119 -8.49 -15.76 6.36
N GLY A 120 -8.01 -16.80 5.65
CA GLY A 120 -8.73 -17.42 4.53
C GLY A 120 -8.57 -16.63 3.22
N HIS A 121 -9.66 -16.44 2.46
CA HIS A 121 -9.62 -15.73 1.19
C HIS A 121 -9.09 -14.31 1.35
N GLU A 122 -8.21 -13.91 0.42
CA GLU A 122 -7.42 -12.69 0.54
C GLU A 122 -7.47 -11.86 -0.75
N LEU A 123 -7.03 -10.61 -0.64
CA LEU A 123 -6.63 -9.75 -1.74
C LEU A 123 -5.12 -9.94 -1.94
N VAL A 124 -4.74 -10.91 -2.78
CA VAL A 124 -3.32 -11.22 -3.00
C VAL A 124 -2.68 -10.09 -3.79
N ALA A 125 -1.69 -9.44 -3.18
CA ALA A 125 -1.03 -8.28 -3.77
C ALA A 125 0.13 -8.68 -4.66
N LEU A 126 0.22 -8.08 -5.85
CA LEU A 126 1.28 -8.26 -6.84
C LEU A 126 1.85 -6.88 -7.23
N ALA A 127 3.16 -6.81 -7.48
CA ALA A 127 3.84 -5.56 -7.77
C ALA A 127 3.48 -4.97 -9.15
N ASN A 128 3.10 -5.82 -10.11
CA ASN A 128 2.79 -5.41 -11.49
C ASN A 128 1.63 -6.23 -12.07
N LYS A 129 1.15 -5.79 -13.22
CA LYS A 129 -0.03 -6.38 -13.88
C LYS A 129 0.26 -7.74 -14.50
N GLU A 130 1.46 -7.94 -14.98
CA GLU A 130 1.93 -9.17 -15.60
C GLU A 130 1.92 -10.30 -14.57
N ASP A 131 2.55 -10.08 -13.41
CA ASP A 131 2.54 -11.03 -12.29
C ASP A 131 1.10 -11.31 -11.82
N ALA A 132 0.23 -10.29 -11.80
CA ALA A 132 -1.18 -10.48 -11.42
C ALA A 132 -1.94 -11.36 -12.43
N ALA A 133 -1.63 -11.24 -13.72
CA ALA A 133 -2.24 -12.07 -14.75
C ALA A 133 -1.74 -13.52 -14.68
N ASP A 134 -0.46 -13.73 -14.44
CA ASP A 134 0.11 -15.06 -14.25
C ASP A 134 -0.43 -15.71 -12.98
N PHE A 135 -0.45 -14.98 -11.86
CA PHE A 135 -1.03 -15.46 -10.61
C PHE A 135 -2.52 -15.85 -10.76
N LEU A 136 -3.32 -15.02 -11.43
CA LEU A 136 -4.73 -15.31 -11.68
C LEU A 136 -4.92 -16.64 -12.42
N LYS A 137 -4.09 -16.89 -13.43
CA LYS A 137 -4.13 -18.11 -14.23
C LYS A 137 -3.67 -19.33 -13.41
N ASP A 138 -2.53 -19.21 -12.75
CA ASP A 138 -1.86 -20.33 -12.08
C ASP A 138 -2.59 -20.75 -10.79
N HIS A 139 -3.25 -19.78 -10.12
CA HIS A 139 -3.95 -19.95 -8.85
C HIS A 139 -5.48 -19.85 -8.95
N LYS A 140 -6.03 -20.05 -10.16
CA LYS A 140 -7.49 -20.06 -10.39
C LYS A 140 -8.21 -18.79 -9.93
N GLY A 141 -7.51 -17.64 -9.93
CA GLY A 141 -8.06 -16.36 -9.52
C GLY A 141 -9.29 -15.98 -10.33
N LYS A 142 -10.16 -15.18 -9.74
CA LYS A 142 -11.44 -14.76 -10.35
C LYS A 142 -11.37 -13.35 -10.92
N ARG A 143 -10.65 -12.46 -10.26
CA ARG A 143 -10.60 -11.03 -10.63
C ARG A 143 -9.22 -10.45 -10.34
N ILE A 144 -8.80 -9.51 -11.19
CA ILE A 144 -7.67 -8.62 -10.94
C ILE A 144 -8.24 -7.23 -10.71
N LEU A 145 -7.78 -6.54 -9.67
CA LEU A 145 -8.25 -5.23 -9.26
C LEU A 145 -7.07 -4.29 -9.02
N THR A 146 -7.25 -3.00 -9.29
CA THR A 146 -6.39 -1.95 -8.75
C THR A 146 -6.88 -1.57 -7.34
N PHE A 147 -6.10 -0.76 -6.63
CA PHE A 147 -6.47 -0.25 -5.30
C PHE A 147 -7.85 0.44 -5.33
N GLU A 148 -8.09 1.28 -6.33
CA GLU A 148 -9.34 2.05 -6.48
C GLU A 148 -10.55 1.18 -6.85
N GLN A 149 -10.32 -0.01 -7.40
CA GLN A 149 -11.37 -0.95 -7.77
C GLN A 149 -11.80 -1.85 -6.62
N VAL A 150 -11.05 -1.87 -5.51
CA VAL A 150 -11.48 -2.55 -4.29
C VAL A 150 -12.61 -1.76 -3.65
N THR A 151 -13.80 -2.34 -3.60
CA THR A 151 -14.98 -1.72 -2.97
C THR A 151 -15.02 -1.99 -1.48
N LYS A 152 -15.74 -1.13 -0.72
CA LYS A 152 -15.82 -1.23 0.74
C LYS A 152 -16.34 -2.59 1.23
N ASP A 153 -17.28 -3.19 0.51
CA ASP A 153 -17.92 -4.46 0.87
C ASP A 153 -17.03 -5.68 0.54
N LEU A 154 -16.13 -5.57 -0.44
CA LEU A 154 -15.35 -6.71 -0.92
C LEU A 154 -14.51 -7.39 0.17
N PRO A 155 -13.73 -6.68 1.01
CA PRO A 155 -12.96 -7.32 2.08
C PRO A 155 -13.82 -8.14 3.06
N PHE A 156 -15.05 -7.70 3.33
CA PHE A 156 -16.00 -8.42 4.19
C PHE A 156 -16.61 -9.63 3.48
N ARG A 157 -16.92 -9.51 2.19
CA ARG A 157 -17.43 -10.62 1.38
C ARG A 157 -16.42 -11.76 1.27
N LEU A 158 -15.13 -11.44 1.23
CA LEU A 158 -14.07 -12.44 1.20
C LEU A 158 -14.04 -13.30 2.47
N ASP A 159 -14.47 -12.78 3.62
CA ASP A 159 -14.63 -13.58 4.85
C ASP A 159 -15.66 -14.69 4.66
N ASP A 160 -16.67 -14.47 3.82
CA ASP A 160 -17.71 -15.45 3.46
C ASP A 160 -17.36 -16.29 2.21
N GLY A 161 -16.15 -16.14 1.65
CA GLY A 161 -15.75 -16.78 0.40
C GLY A 161 -16.48 -16.27 -0.84
N LYS A 162 -16.97 -15.02 -0.83
CA LYS A 162 -17.64 -14.36 -1.96
C LYS A 162 -16.72 -13.35 -2.62
N PHE A 163 -16.56 -13.45 -3.97
CA PHE A 163 -15.57 -12.69 -4.76
C PHE A 163 -16.21 -11.64 -5.67
#